data_8e4323e6dc14d3b7f91eb7b546f61696
#
_entry.id   8e4323e6dc14d3b7f91eb7b546f61696
#
_cell.length_a   1.000
_cell.length_b   1.000
_cell.length_c   1.000
_cell.angle_alpha   90.00
_cell.angle_beta   90.00
_cell.angle_gamma   90.00
#
_symmetry.space_group_name_H-M   'P 1'
#
loop_
_entity.id
_entity.type
_entity.pdbx_description
1 polymer ?
#
loop_
_entity_poly.entity_id
_entity_poly.type
_entity_poly.pdbx_seq_one_letter_code
_entity_poly.pdbx_strand_id
1 'polypeptide(L)'
;MVALSNGAAQSTEAFLDRTGLHRFIDQVISVAEVGAWKPAPAVYRYALDRIGRPAKEVALIAVHAFDCHGAHAAGLTTGWAGRREKHYAEIFTPADVTGVDLTEVATRLVALPEP
;
A
#
# COMPACT_ATOMS: atom_id res chain seq x y z
N MET A 1 1.65 -11.43 0.05
CA MET A 1 1.88 -9.98 0.02
C MET A 1 2.01 -9.51 -1.42
N VAL A 2 1.57 -8.29 -1.73
CA VAL A 2 1.56 -7.74 -3.09
C VAL A 2 2.28 -6.39 -3.08
N ALA A 3 3.09 -6.13 -4.08
CA ALA A 3 3.70 -4.82 -4.30
C ALA A 3 2.86 -4.04 -5.32
N LEU A 4 2.37 -2.86 -4.93
CA LEU A 4 1.66 -1.93 -5.80
C LEU A 4 2.52 -0.69 -6.01
N SER A 5 2.99 -0.47 -7.23
CA SER A 5 4.02 0.53 -7.53
C SER A 5 3.59 1.53 -8.61
N ASN A 6 3.96 2.79 -8.42
CA ASN A 6 3.92 3.80 -9.49
C ASN A 6 5.05 3.59 -10.52
N GLY A 7 6.05 2.78 -10.19
CA GLY A 7 7.14 2.43 -11.08
C GLY A 7 6.79 1.29 -12.04
N ALA A 8 7.63 1.08 -13.04
CA ALA A 8 7.47 -0.03 -13.97
C ALA A 8 7.64 -1.37 -13.24
N ALA A 9 6.87 -2.37 -13.66
CA ALA A 9 6.92 -3.71 -13.06
C ALA A 9 8.32 -4.30 -13.08
N GLN A 10 9.05 -4.16 -14.19
CA GLN A 10 10.41 -4.66 -14.34
C GLN A 10 11.38 -4.05 -13.32
N SER A 11 11.26 -2.75 -13.06
CA SER A 11 12.11 -2.06 -12.08
C SER A 11 11.83 -2.54 -10.65
N THR A 12 10.56 -2.74 -10.33
CA THR A 12 10.14 -3.24 -9.02
C THR A 12 10.61 -4.67 -8.82
N GLU A 13 10.45 -5.53 -9.82
CA GLU A 13 10.90 -6.93 -9.76
C GLU A 13 12.42 -7.01 -9.60
N ALA A 14 13.18 -6.20 -10.35
CA ALA A 14 14.63 -6.15 -10.22
C ALA A 14 15.08 -5.72 -8.82
N PHE A 15 14.40 -4.73 -8.23
CA PHE A 15 14.66 -4.31 -6.86
C PHE A 15 14.37 -5.43 -5.85
N LEU A 16 13.24 -6.11 -5.98
CA LEU A 16 12.85 -7.21 -5.09
C LEU A 16 13.82 -8.38 -5.18
N ASP A 17 14.29 -8.71 -6.38
CA ASP A 17 15.29 -9.77 -6.59
C ASP A 17 16.62 -9.40 -5.95
N ARG A 18 17.10 -8.18 -6.18
CA ARG A 18 18.37 -7.69 -5.66
C ARG A 18 18.40 -7.63 -4.15
N THR A 19 17.28 -7.33 -3.51
CA THR A 19 17.17 -7.20 -2.05
C THR A 19 16.80 -8.50 -1.35
N GLY A 20 16.47 -9.56 -2.09
CA GLY A 20 16.00 -10.82 -1.53
C GLY A 20 14.55 -10.77 -1.02
N LEU A 21 13.83 -9.69 -1.28
CA LEU A 21 12.44 -9.53 -0.82
C LEU A 21 11.43 -10.27 -1.71
N HIS A 22 11.83 -10.66 -2.92
CA HIS A 22 10.95 -11.28 -3.90
C HIS A 22 10.23 -12.53 -3.34
N ARG A 23 10.88 -13.30 -2.49
CA ARG A 23 10.28 -14.50 -1.87
C ARG A 23 9.05 -14.22 -1.01
N PHE A 24 8.85 -12.98 -0.56
CA PHE A 24 7.71 -12.58 0.26
C PHE A 24 6.58 -11.95 -0.57
N ILE A 25 6.81 -11.73 -1.86
CA ILE A 25 5.88 -10.99 -2.74
C ILE A 25 5.25 -11.98 -3.73
N ASP A 26 3.93 -12.12 -3.66
CA ASP A 26 3.18 -13.03 -4.52
C ASP A 26 2.96 -12.46 -5.93
N GLN A 27 2.78 -11.15 -6.03
CA GLN A 27 2.68 -10.48 -7.34
C GLN A 27 3.09 -9.02 -7.25
N VAL A 28 3.52 -8.49 -8.39
CA VAL A 28 3.86 -7.08 -8.59
C VAL A 28 2.83 -6.47 -9.52
N ILE A 29 2.20 -5.39 -9.08
CA ILE A 29 1.20 -4.65 -9.85
C ILE A 29 1.77 -3.26 -10.11
N SER A 30 1.88 -2.88 -11.39
CA SER A 30 2.31 -1.54 -11.79
C SER A 30 1.10 -0.71 -12.20
N VAL A 31 1.09 0.56 -11.82
CA VAL A 31 0.04 1.49 -12.25
C VAL A 31 0.06 1.73 -13.76
N ALA A 32 1.16 1.42 -14.44
CA ALA A 32 1.27 1.49 -15.89
C ALA A 32 0.20 0.60 -16.58
N GLU A 33 -0.20 -0.49 -15.95
CA GLU A 33 -1.25 -1.38 -16.46
C GLU A 33 -2.63 -0.73 -16.45
N VAL A 34 -2.82 0.30 -15.64
CA VAL A 34 -4.10 1.01 -15.45
C VAL A 34 -4.14 2.29 -16.28
N GLY A 35 -2.98 2.86 -16.60
CA GLY A 35 -2.90 4.17 -17.23
C GLY A 35 -3.21 5.33 -16.27
N ALA A 36 -3.03 5.12 -14.97
CA ALA A 36 -3.28 6.11 -13.93
C ALA A 36 -2.19 6.01 -12.87
N TRP A 37 -2.10 7.01 -12.01
CA TRP A 37 -1.12 7.08 -10.92
C TRP A 37 -1.84 7.12 -9.57
N LYS A 38 -1.19 6.59 -8.52
CA LYS A 38 -1.67 6.81 -7.17
C LYS A 38 -1.73 8.32 -6.89
N PRO A 39 -2.75 8.83 -6.21
CA PRO A 39 -3.81 8.12 -5.50
C PRO A 39 -5.13 7.98 -6.28
N ALA A 40 -5.10 7.91 -7.61
CA ALA A 40 -6.32 7.76 -8.40
C ALA A 40 -7.12 6.50 -7.99
N PRO A 41 -8.44 6.58 -7.82
CA PRO A 41 -9.26 5.44 -7.39
C PRO A 41 -9.11 4.19 -8.25
N ALA A 42 -8.92 4.36 -9.56
CA ALA A 42 -8.76 3.25 -10.50
C ALA A 42 -7.58 2.33 -10.15
N VAL A 43 -6.51 2.89 -9.58
CA VAL A 43 -5.31 2.13 -9.19
C VAL A 43 -5.65 1.11 -8.11
N TYR A 44 -6.38 1.52 -7.07
CA TYR A 44 -6.72 0.66 -5.95
C TYR A 44 -7.78 -0.36 -6.33
N ARG A 45 -8.76 0.01 -7.15
CA ARG A 45 -9.75 -0.92 -7.69
C ARG A 45 -9.09 -2.01 -8.52
N TYR A 46 -8.17 -1.64 -9.39
CA TYR A 46 -7.41 -2.59 -10.19
C TYR A 46 -6.63 -3.56 -9.32
N ALA A 47 -5.95 -3.05 -8.29
CA ALA A 47 -5.21 -3.88 -7.35
C ALA A 47 -6.13 -4.88 -6.64
N LEU A 48 -7.29 -4.44 -6.17
CA LEU A 48 -8.27 -5.30 -5.51
C LEU A 48 -8.78 -6.40 -6.45
N ASP A 49 -9.07 -6.07 -7.70
CA ASP A 49 -9.49 -7.04 -8.70
C ASP A 49 -8.40 -8.10 -8.93
N ARG A 50 -7.15 -7.68 -9.01
CA ARG A 50 -6.01 -8.60 -9.19
C ARG A 50 -5.76 -9.47 -7.96
N ILE A 51 -5.97 -8.93 -6.76
CA ILE A 51 -5.82 -9.67 -5.51
C ILE A 51 -6.99 -10.64 -5.31
N GLY A 52 -8.18 -10.28 -5.78
CA GLY A 52 -9.37 -11.13 -5.65
C GLY A 52 -9.97 -11.15 -4.26
N ARG A 53 -9.80 -10.09 -3.49
CA ARG A 53 -10.34 -9.93 -2.13
C ARG A 53 -11.14 -8.65 -2.00
N PRO A 54 -12.19 -8.63 -1.16
CA PRO A 54 -12.90 -7.39 -0.88
C PRO A 54 -12.00 -6.39 -0.15
N ALA A 55 -12.22 -5.10 -0.39
CA ALA A 55 -11.36 -4.04 0.14
C ALA A 55 -11.12 -4.13 1.65
N LYS A 56 -12.18 -4.43 2.41
CA LYS A 56 -12.11 -4.54 3.88
C LYS A 56 -11.17 -5.64 4.39
N GLU A 57 -10.80 -6.59 3.55
CA GLU A 57 -9.87 -7.68 3.89
C GLU A 57 -8.44 -7.38 3.44
N VAL A 58 -8.21 -6.23 2.84
CA VAL A 58 -6.90 -5.85 2.30
C VAL A 58 -6.39 -4.61 3.01
N ALA A 59 -5.13 -4.66 3.43
CA ALA A 59 -4.46 -3.50 4.02
C ALA A 59 -3.38 -2.98 3.09
N LEU A 60 -3.28 -1.66 2.98
CA LEU A 60 -2.17 -0.99 2.32
C LEU A 60 -1.22 -0.41 3.37
N ILE A 61 0.06 -0.70 3.25
CA ILE A 61 1.12 -0.07 4.05
C ILE A 61 1.92 0.83 3.12
N ALA A 62 2.05 2.10 3.47
CA ALA A 62 2.80 3.06 2.68
C ALA A 62 3.55 4.06 3.55
N VAL A 63 4.57 4.69 2.94
CA VAL A 63 5.35 5.77 3.57
C VAL A 63 4.82 7.14 3.18
N HIS A 64 3.91 7.21 2.21
CA HIS A 64 3.31 8.46 1.75
C HIS A 64 1.85 8.56 2.17
N ALA A 65 1.50 9.69 2.80
CA ALA A 65 0.14 9.96 3.26
C ALA A 65 -0.87 9.99 2.10
N PHE A 66 -0.48 10.47 0.92
CA PHE A 66 -1.39 10.49 -0.24
C PHE A 66 -1.82 9.07 -0.64
N ASP A 67 -0.93 8.09 -0.51
CA ASP A 67 -1.22 6.70 -0.84
C ASP A 67 -2.23 6.10 0.15
N CYS A 68 -2.02 6.34 1.44
CA CYS A 68 -2.98 5.94 2.47
C CYS A 68 -4.35 6.60 2.25
N HIS A 69 -4.36 7.87 1.90
CA HIS A 69 -5.61 8.61 1.60
C HIS A 69 -6.39 7.95 0.45
N GLY A 70 -5.70 7.65 -0.66
CA GLY A 70 -6.32 7.02 -1.83
C GLY A 70 -6.83 5.62 -1.53
N ALA A 71 -6.05 4.82 -0.81
CA ALA A 71 -6.43 3.46 -0.43
C ALA A 71 -7.63 3.46 0.53
N HIS A 72 -7.65 4.37 1.49
CA HIS A 72 -8.77 4.52 2.42
C HIS A 72 -10.07 4.85 1.66
N ALA A 73 -10.00 5.77 0.71
CA ALA A 73 -11.15 6.13 -0.11
C ALA A 73 -11.68 4.95 -0.94
N ALA A 74 -10.83 3.99 -1.26
CA ALA A 74 -11.21 2.75 -1.96
C ALA A 74 -11.68 1.64 -1.00
N GLY A 75 -11.70 1.89 0.30
CA GLY A 75 -12.20 0.97 1.32
C GLY A 75 -11.17 0.04 1.94
N LEU A 76 -9.89 0.21 1.63
CA LEU A 76 -8.83 -0.57 2.25
C LEU A 76 -8.56 -0.10 3.68
N THR A 77 -8.06 -1.01 4.49
CA THR A 77 -7.42 -0.66 5.77
C THR A 77 -6.05 -0.07 5.46
N THR A 78 -5.63 0.96 6.20
CA THR A 78 -4.40 1.69 5.87
C THR A 78 -3.45 1.79 7.04
N GLY A 79 -2.15 1.66 6.74
CA GLY A 79 -1.07 1.86 7.68
C GLY A 79 -0.02 2.80 7.11
N TRP A 80 0.34 3.82 7.86
CA TRP A 80 1.35 4.80 7.47
C TRP A 80 2.62 4.66 8.29
N ALA A 81 3.75 4.46 7.61
CA ALA A 81 5.08 4.44 8.21
C ALA A 81 5.72 5.82 8.03
N GLY A 82 5.78 6.59 9.10
CA GLY A 82 6.13 8.00 9.08
C GLY A 82 7.62 8.34 9.10
N ARG A 83 8.50 7.35 8.96
CA ARG A 83 9.95 7.57 9.09
C ARG A 83 10.52 8.55 8.07
N ARG A 84 9.90 8.67 6.91
CA ARG A 84 10.36 9.54 5.83
C ARG A 84 9.70 10.91 5.86
N GLU A 85 8.37 10.95 5.84
CA GLU A 85 7.61 12.20 5.86
C GLU A 85 7.53 12.84 7.24
N LYS A 86 7.54 12.01 8.30
CA LYS A 86 7.50 12.43 9.71
C LYS A 86 6.24 13.15 10.14
N HIS A 87 5.53 13.79 9.22
CA HIS A 87 4.28 14.50 9.47
C HIS A 87 3.21 14.06 8.48
N TYR A 88 2.06 13.66 9.01
CA TYR A 88 0.89 13.30 8.20
C TYR A 88 0.05 14.55 7.96
N ALA A 89 0.03 15.05 6.73
CA ALA A 89 -0.66 16.28 6.40
C ALA A 89 -2.16 16.18 6.65
N GLU A 90 -2.72 17.22 7.27
CA GLU A 90 -4.13 17.26 7.69
C GLU A 90 -5.13 17.21 6.54
N ILE A 91 -4.68 17.57 5.34
CA ILE A 91 -5.51 17.51 4.12
C ILE A 91 -5.90 16.07 3.75
N PHE A 92 -5.09 15.08 4.16
CA PHE A 92 -5.36 13.68 3.86
C PHE A 92 -6.16 13.02 4.98
N THR A 93 -7.04 12.06 4.59
CA THR A 93 -7.74 11.23 5.56
C THR A 93 -6.72 10.46 6.41
N PRO A 94 -6.86 10.46 7.74
CA PRO A 94 -5.94 9.72 8.61
C PRO A 94 -5.86 8.23 8.25
N ALA A 95 -4.67 7.64 8.39
CA ALA A 95 -4.50 6.19 8.29
C ALA A 95 -5.13 5.50 9.49
N ASP A 96 -5.56 4.25 9.32
CA ASP A 96 -6.14 3.46 10.42
C ASP A 96 -5.11 3.17 11.50
N VAL A 97 -3.86 2.91 11.11
CA VAL A 97 -2.74 2.81 12.04
C VAL A 97 -1.56 3.61 11.53
N THR A 98 -0.72 4.07 12.46
CA THR A 98 0.53 4.76 12.15
C THR A 98 1.66 4.15 12.95
N GLY A 99 2.87 4.31 12.45
CA GLY A 99 4.09 3.89 13.14
C GLY A 99 5.29 4.61 12.59
N VAL A 100 6.42 4.50 13.27
CA VAL A 100 7.67 5.15 12.85
C VAL A 100 8.34 4.40 11.71
N ASP A 101 8.07 3.10 11.60
CA ASP A 101 8.62 2.23 10.55
C ASP A 101 7.61 1.14 10.14
N LEU A 102 7.99 0.34 9.15
CA LEU A 102 7.14 -0.73 8.62
C LEU A 102 6.84 -1.81 9.67
N THR A 103 7.79 -2.13 10.52
CA THR A 103 7.62 -3.15 11.55
C THR A 103 6.54 -2.75 12.57
N GLU A 104 6.59 -1.51 13.04
CA GLU A 104 5.58 -1.00 13.97
C GLU A 104 4.20 -0.95 13.33
N VAL A 105 4.11 -0.49 12.08
CA VAL A 105 2.84 -0.45 11.34
C VAL A 105 2.28 -1.86 11.17
N ALA A 106 3.09 -2.82 10.75
CA ALA A 106 2.66 -4.20 10.60
C ALA A 106 2.14 -4.78 11.91
N THR A 107 2.86 -4.57 13.02
CA THR A 107 2.44 -5.03 14.34
C THR A 107 1.08 -4.45 14.73
N ARG A 108 0.87 -3.17 14.49
CA ARG A 108 -0.40 -2.50 14.79
C ARG A 108 -1.54 -2.97 13.90
N LEU A 109 -1.27 -3.24 12.62
CA LEU A 109 -2.29 -3.75 11.70
C LEU A 109 -2.78 -5.14 12.12
N VAL A 110 -1.87 -6.04 12.50
CA VAL A 110 -2.25 -7.40 12.94
C VAL A 110 -3.05 -7.38 14.23
N ALA A 111 -2.93 -6.33 15.04
CA ALA A 111 -3.67 -6.16 16.29
C ALA A 111 -5.07 -5.58 16.09
N LEU A 112 -5.42 -5.11 14.89
CA LEU A 112 -6.76 -4.62 14.62
C LEU A 112 -7.78 -5.76 14.67
N PRO A 113 -9.03 -5.48 15.07
CA PRO A 113 -10.11 -6.45 14.98
C PRO A 113 -10.31 -6.91 13.53
N GLU A 114 -10.71 -8.17 13.37
CA GLU A 114 -11.08 -8.66 12.03
C GLU A 114 -12.28 -7.87 11.50
N PRO A 115 -12.33 -7.66 10.17
CA PRO A 115 -13.41 -6.91 9.55
C PRO A 115 -14.76 -7.62 9.60
#